data_7d3cdc480011098e8d83a961898dbb96
#
_entry.id   7d3cdc480011098e8d83a961898dbb96
#
_cell.length_a   1.000
_cell.length_b   1.000
_cell.length_c   1.000
_cell.angle_alpha   90.00
_cell.angle_beta   90.00
_cell.angle_gamma   90.00
#
_symmetry.space_group_name_H-M   'P 1'
#
loop_
_entity.id
_entity.type
_entity.pdbx_description
1 polymer ?
#
loop_
_entity_poly.entity_id
_entity_poly.type
_entity_poly.pdbx_seq_one_letter_code
_entity_poly.pdbx_strand_id
1 'polypeptide(L)'
;MKKKLLYSSLALVLGVGAGYAVISIAQVKPETLVKQRQAVMTLQSKYFYGRLRAMARGRIPYDAKVAAQSAAFLDALSQMPWDGFNPSTANVKSAALPEIYKEPAKFKEAQDRLRGEIVNLVAAIKGGDEAAVKAQIGAVDKACDGCHERFADLQ
;
A
#
# COMPACT_ATOMS: atom_id res chain seq x y z
N MET A 1 1.44 86.19 -19.48
CA MET A 1 0.31 85.48 -18.90
C MET A 1 0.42 84.02 -19.33
N LYS A 2 0.93 83.13 -18.44
CA LYS A 2 1.22 81.72 -18.76
C LYS A 2 0.14 80.86 -18.21
N LYS A 3 -0.68 80.19 -19.04
CA LYS A 3 -1.70 79.24 -18.67
C LYS A 3 -1.00 77.88 -18.39
N LYS A 4 -1.07 77.36 -17.17
CA LYS A 4 -0.62 76.03 -16.78
C LYS A 4 -1.73 75.04 -17.07
N LEU A 5 -1.50 74.11 -18.03
CA LEU A 5 -2.36 72.92 -18.20
C LEU A 5 -1.98 71.89 -17.15
N LEU A 6 -2.95 71.53 -16.33
CA LEU A 6 -2.90 70.37 -15.40
C LEU A 6 -3.36 69.13 -16.16
N TYR A 7 -2.45 68.20 -16.42
CA TYR A 7 -2.79 66.87 -16.90
C TYR A 7 -3.07 65.98 -15.70
N SER A 8 -4.33 65.65 -15.48
CA SER A 8 -4.74 64.60 -14.53
C SER A 8 -4.52 63.22 -15.19
N SER A 9 -3.50 62.53 -14.76
CA SER A 9 -3.25 61.13 -15.15
C SER A 9 -4.11 60.23 -14.29
N LEU A 10 -5.22 59.73 -14.88
CA LEU A 10 -6.07 58.68 -14.25
C LEU A 10 -5.39 57.34 -14.51
N ALA A 11 -4.66 56.80 -13.52
CA ALA A 11 -4.09 55.46 -13.55
C ALA A 11 -5.22 54.43 -13.28
N LEU A 12 -5.63 53.73 -14.35
CA LEU A 12 -6.55 52.59 -14.26
C LEU A 12 -5.79 51.37 -13.77
N VAL A 13 -5.89 51.05 -12.51
CA VAL A 13 -5.33 49.79 -11.95
C VAL A 13 -6.30 48.65 -12.30
N LEU A 14 -6.04 47.91 -13.37
CA LEU A 14 -6.67 46.64 -13.67
C LEU A 14 -6.13 45.58 -12.72
N GLY A 15 -6.86 45.34 -11.65
CA GLY A 15 -6.62 44.20 -10.75
C GLY A 15 -6.95 42.87 -11.42
N VAL A 16 -5.94 42.21 -11.97
CA VAL A 16 -6.06 40.80 -12.39
C VAL A 16 -6.13 39.95 -11.15
N GLY A 17 -7.33 39.71 -10.63
CA GLY A 17 -7.60 38.70 -9.62
C GLY A 17 -7.44 37.31 -10.24
N ALA A 18 -6.23 36.75 -10.19
CA ALA A 18 -6.03 35.35 -10.49
C ALA A 18 -6.73 34.52 -9.40
N GLY A 19 -7.97 34.12 -9.66
CA GLY A 19 -8.71 33.17 -8.81
C GLY A 19 -8.00 31.83 -8.86
N TYR A 20 -7.17 31.55 -7.84
CA TYR A 20 -6.66 30.20 -7.62
C TYR A 20 -7.85 29.31 -7.21
N ALA A 21 -8.37 28.53 -8.16
CA ALA A 21 -9.31 27.46 -7.85
C ALA A 21 -8.57 26.44 -6.96
N VAL A 22 -8.79 26.51 -5.66
CA VAL A 22 -8.32 25.49 -4.73
C VAL A 22 -9.13 24.22 -5.04
N ILE A 23 -8.52 23.30 -5.78
CA ILE A 23 -9.11 21.98 -6.00
C ILE A 23 -9.10 21.29 -4.63
N SER A 24 -10.26 21.29 -3.95
CA SER A 24 -10.50 20.54 -2.72
C SER A 24 -10.52 19.06 -3.12
N ILE A 25 -9.39 18.36 -2.95
CA ILE A 25 -9.38 16.90 -3.08
C ILE A 25 -10.19 16.38 -1.91
N ALA A 26 -11.39 15.85 -2.20
CA ALA A 26 -12.27 15.28 -1.18
C ALA A 26 -11.50 14.16 -0.44
N GLN A 27 -11.33 14.33 0.86
CA GLN A 27 -10.63 13.36 1.69
C GLN A 27 -11.40 12.04 1.70
N VAL A 28 -10.73 10.93 1.37
CA VAL A 28 -11.34 9.60 1.36
C VAL A 28 -11.82 9.24 2.78
N LYS A 29 -13.05 8.75 2.91
CA LYS A 29 -13.64 8.38 4.21
C LYS A 29 -12.84 7.24 4.85
N PRO A 30 -12.62 7.25 6.19
CA PRO A 30 -11.88 6.20 6.90
C PRO A 30 -12.40 4.79 6.65
N GLU A 31 -13.72 4.61 6.57
CA GLU A 31 -14.35 3.32 6.27
C GLU A 31 -14.00 2.81 4.88
N THR A 32 -13.87 3.73 3.91
CA THR A 32 -13.45 3.38 2.54
C THR A 32 -12.01 2.89 2.53
N LEU A 33 -11.10 3.58 3.25
CA LEU A 33 -9.71 3.16 3.38
C LEU A 33 -9.58 1.76 4.02
N VAL A 34 -10.38 1.50 5.07
CA VAL A 34 -10.43 0.17 5.71
C VAL A 34 -10.91 -0.90 4.74
N LYS A 35 -11.98 -0.64 3.97
CA LYS A 35 -12.46 -1.58 2.94
C LYS A 35 -11.43 -1.83 1.86
N GLN A 36 -10.72 -0.81 1.40
CA GLN A 36 -9.67 -0.93 0.38
C GLN A 36 -8.52 -1.81 0.87
N ARG A 37 -7.97 -1.55 2.08
CA ARG A 37 -6.90 -2.39 2.62
C ARG A 37 -7.33 -3.85 2.82
N GLN A 38 -8.57 -4.09 3.29
CA GLN A 38 -9.12 -5.44 3.44
C GLN A 38 -9.26 -6.16 2.09
N ALA A 39 -9.69 -5.46 1.03
CA ALA A 39 -9.76 -6.03 -0.31
C ALA A 39 -8.36 -6.42 -0.83
N VAL A 40 -7.36 -5.58 -0.62
CA VAL A 40 -5.96 -5.90 -0.98
C VAL A 40 -5.46 -7.12 -0.20
N MET A 41 -5.68 -7.19 1.12
CA MET A 41 -5.29 -8.35 1.94
C MET A 41 -5.98 -9.64 1.48
N THR A 42 -7.25 -9.56 1.07
CA THR A 42 -7.99 -10.70 0.49
C THR A 42 -7.35 -11.18 -0.80
N LEU A 43 -6.93 -10.27 -1.69
CA LEU A 43 -6.24 -10.63 -2.92
C LEU A 43 -4.84 -11.20 -2.66
N GLN A 44 -4.09 -10.64 -1.69
CA GLN A 44 -2.81 -11.21 -1.26
C GLN A 44 -3.00 -12.65 -0.74
N SER A 45 -4.02 -12.90 0.08
CA SER A 45 -4.37 -14.24 0.56
C SER A 45 -4.66 -15.20 -0.60
N LYS A 46 -5.41 -14.77 -1.62
CA LYS A 46 -5.70 -15.59 -2.81
C LYS A 46 -4.43 -16.04 -3.53
N TYR A 47 -3.49 -15.13 -3.78
CA TYR A 47 -2.29 -15.44 -4.56
C TYR A 47 -1.21 -16.10 -3.72
N PHE A 48 -1.10 -15.75 -2.44
CA PHE A 48 -0.13 -16.37 -1.54
C PHE A 48 -0.64 -17.72 -0.99
N TYR A 49 -1.65 -17.73 -0.14
CA TYR A 49 -2.12 -18.95 0.52
C TYR A 49 -2.80 -19.92 -0.46
N GLY A 50 -3.63 -19.40 -1.35
CA GLY A 50 -4.37 -20.22 -2.31
C GLY A 50 -3.52 -20.79 -3.44
N ARG A 51 -2.34 -20.23 -3.71
CA ARG A 51 -1.47 -20.69 -4.81
C ARG A 51 -0.05 -20.98 -4.37
N LEU A 52 0.75 -19.97 -4.03
CA LEU A 52 2.18 -20.12 -3.74
C LEU A 52 2.41 -21.09 -2.56
N ARG A 53 1.78 -20.83 -1.42
CA ARG A 53 1.88 -21.68 -0.24
C ARG A 53 1.28 -23.07 -0.48
N ALA A 54 0.19 -23.18 -1.25
CA ALA A 54 -0.40 -24.47 -1.60
C ALA A 54 0.58 -25.32 -2.42
N MET A 55 1.28 -24.73 -3.40
CA MET A 55 2.35 -25.40 -4.17
C MET A 55 3.54 -25.78 -3.27
N ALA A 56 4.02 -24.87 -2.43
CA ALA A 56 5.16 -25.15 -1.54
C ALA A 56 4.86 -26.30 -0.55
N ARG A 57 3.61 -26.45 -0.12
CA ARG A 57 3.15 -27.51 0.79
C ARG A 57 2.68 -28.78 0.07
N GLY A 58 2.81 -28.86 -1.26
CA GLY A 58 2.40 -30.01 -2.04
C GLY A 58 0.90 -30.25 -2.10
N ARG A 59 0.07 -29.27 -1.72
CA ARG A 59 -1.40 -29.38 -1.81
C ARG A 59 -1.91 -29.30 -3.26
N ILE A 60 -1.16 -28.62 -4.11
CA ILE A 60 -1.33 -28.58 -5.56
C ILE A 60 0.03 -28.79 -6.23
N PRO A 61 0.09 -29.33 -7.46
CA PRO A 61 1.34 -29.46 -8.22
C PRO A 61 2.05 -28.12 -8.37
N TYR A 62 3.39 -28.13 -8.35
CA TYR A 62 4.18 -26.95 -8.65
C TYR A 62 4.07 -26.63 -10.16
N ASP A 63 3.75 -25.39 -10.46
CA ASP A 63 3.71 -24.83 -11.81
C ASP A 63 4.47 -23.50 -11.81
N ALA A 64 5.62 -23.46 -12.47
CA ALA A 64 6.51 -22.30 -12.51
C ALA A 64 5.83 -21.06 -13.10
N LYS A 65 4.96 -21.21 -14.10
CA LYS A 65 4.24 -20.08 -14.72
C LYS A 65 3.20 -19.50 -13.77
N VAL A 66 2.45 -20.36 -13.08
CA VAL A 66 1.46 -19.95 -12.08
C VAL A 66 2.16 -19.32 -10.87
N ALA A 67 3.32 -19.86 -10.44
CA ALA A 67 4.13 -19.29 -9.37
C ALA A 67 4.63 -17.89 -9.74
N ALA A 68 5.18 -17.72 -10.95
CA ALA A 68 5.67 -16.42 -11.43
C ALA A 68 4.54 -15.37 -11.50
N GLN A 69 3.38 -15.73 -12.05
CA GLN A 69 2.24 -14.84 -12.12
C GLN A 69 1.72 -14.47 -10.73
N SER A 70 1.63 -15.45 -9.82
CA SER A 70 1.13 -15.21 -8.47
C SER A 70 2.07 -14.33 -7.66
N ALA A 71 3.39 -14.51 -7.80
CA ALA A 71 4.39 -13.67 -7.15
C ALA A 71 4.39 -12.24 -7.70
N ALA A 72 4.20 -12.04 -9.00
CA ALA A 72 4.09 -10.72 -9.60
C ALA A 72 2.85 -9.96 -9.09
N PHE A 73 1.70 -10.64 -8.97
CA PHE A 73 0.51 -10.04 -8.36
C PHE A 73 0.70 -9.74 -6.87
N LEU A 74 1.35 -10.64 -6.13
CA LEU A 74 1.63 -10.42 -4.71
C LEU A 74 2.56 -9.23 -4.50
N ASP A 75 3.59 -9.07 -5.34
CA ASP A 75 4.51 -7.93 -5.30
C ASP A 75 3.75 -6.61 -5.52
N ALA A 76 2.95 -6.51 -6.57
CA ALA A 76 2.14 -5.33 -6.82
C ALA A 76 1.16 -5.03 -5.67
N LEU A 77 0.45 -6.04 -5.17
CA LEU A 77 -0.49 -5.90 -4.06
C LEU A 77 0.19 -5.52 -2.75
N SER A 78 1.44 -5.93 -2.53
CA SER A 78 2.20 -5.60 -1.31
C SER A 78 2.53 -4.11 -1.19
N GLN A 79 2.36 -3.32 -2.24
CA GLN A 79 2.58 -1.88 -2.25
C GLN A 79 1.34 -1.07 -1.81
N MET A 80 0.14 -1.66 -1.87
CA MET A 80 -1.11 -0.92 -1.90
C MET A 80 -1.82 -0.65 -0.56
N PRO A 81 -1.73 -1.50 0.52
CA PRO A 81 -2.66 -1.39 1.65
C PRO A 81 -2.27 -0.35 2.71
N TRP A 82 -1.10 0.25 2.62
CA TRP A 82 -0.45 0.91 3.76
C TRP A 82 -1.03 2.28 4.09
N ASP A 83 -1.49 3.04 3.10
CA ASP A 83 -2.21 4.31 3.28
C ASP A 83 -3.53 4.12 4.04
N GLY A 84 -4.13 2.93 3.96
CA GLY A 84 -5.30 2.53 4.72
C GLY A 84 -5.07 2.31 6.22
N PHE A 85 -3.84 2.44 6.72
CA PHE A 85 -3.48 2.33 8.14
C PHE A 85 -3.13 3.67 8.79
N ASN A 86 -3.64 4.78 8.28
CA ASN A 86 -3.45 6.09 8.89
C ASN A 86 -4.30 6.28 10.17
N PRO A 87 -3.96 7.26 11.05
CA PRO A 87 -4.66 7.44 12.33
C PRO A 87 -6.17 7.67 12.22
N SER A 88 -6.68 8.21 11.11
CA SER A 88 -8.13 8.40 10.92
C SER A 88 -8.90 7.08 10.90
N THR A 89 -8.23 5.97 10.61
CA THR A 89 -8.84 4.63 10.54
C THR A 89 -8.78 3.85 11.87
N ALA A 90 -8.15 4.40 12.90
CA ALA A 90 -7.91 3.70 14.18
C ALA A 90 -9.21 3.26 14.88
N ASN A 91 -10.29 4.04 14.76
CA ASN A 91 -11.57 3.76 15.41
C ASN A 91 -12.58 3.04 14.48
N VAL A 92 -12.17 2.71 13.24
CA VAL A 92 -13.03 1.95 12.33
C VAL A 92 -12.90 0.47 12.62
N LYS A 93 -14.02 -0.21 12.87
CA LYS A 93 -14.05 -1.64 13.21
C LYS A 93 -13.37 -2.48 12.12
N SER A 94 -12.34 -3.23 12.50
CA SER A 94 -11.59 -4.14 11.63
C SER A 94 -10.74 -5.08 12.49
N ALA A 95 -10.05 -6.05 11.87
CA ALA A 95 -9.07 -6.89 12.54
C ALA A 95 -7.75 -6.17 12.90
N ALA A 96 -7.54 -4.93 12.49
CA ALA A 96 -6.33 -4.18 12.81
C ALA A 96 -6.29 -3.80 14.30
N LEU A 97 -5.18 -4.14 14.97
CA LEU A 97 -4.99 -3.85 16.39
C LEU A 97 -4.47 -2.41 16.61
N PRO A 98 -4.75 -1.82 17.78
CA PRO A 98 -4.28 -0.48 18.14
C PRO A 98 -2.75 -0.34 18.13
N GLU A 99 -2.01 -1.44 18.25
CA GLU A 99 -0.55 -1.52 18.22
C GLU A 99 0.04 -0.95 16.94
N ILE A 100 -0.68 -1.00 15.83
CA ILE A 100 -0.31 -0.36 14.55
C ILE A 100 -0.02 1.13 14.76
N TYR A 101 -0.85 1.80 15.53
CA TYR A 101 -0.77 3.24 15.76
C TYR A 101 0.11 3.62 16.97
N LYS A 102 0.28 2.70 17.92
CA LYS A 102 1.14 2.88 19.09
C LYS A 102 2.62 2.61 18.77
N GLU A 103 2.89 1.70 17.84
CA GLU A 103 4.23 1.25 17.48
C GLU A 103 4.51 1.41 15.97
N PRO A 104 4.39 2.63 15.40
CA PRO A 104 4.45 2.83 13.95
C PRO A 104 5.80 2.41 13.34
N ALA A 105 6.91 2.53 14.08
CA ALA A 105 8.22 2.09 13.61
C ALA A 105 8.29 0.57 13.43
N LYS A 106 7.75 -0.20 14.39
CA LYS A 106 7.72 -1.66 14.31
C LYS A 106 6.73 -2.16 13.24
N PHE A 107 5.63 -1.45 13.08
CA PHE A 107 4.69 -1.75 11.99
C PHE A 107 5.34 -1.52 10.62
N LYS A 108 6.07 -0.41 10.45
CA LYS A 108 6.86 -0.16 9.24
C LYS A 108 7.93 -1.21 8.99
N GLU A 109 8.65 -1.64 10.02
CA GLU A 109 9.64 -2.72 9.91
C GLU A 109 9.01 -4.03 9.41
N ALA A 110 7.82 -4.39 9.92
CA ALA A 110 7.09 -5.56 9.46
C ALA A 110 6.65 -5.44 7.99
N GLN A 111 6.23 -4.25 7.55
CA GLN A 111 5.92 -3.97 6.14
C GLN A 111 7.17 -4.14 5.26
N ASP A 112 8.29 -3.53 5.65
CA ASP A 112 9.54 -3.56 4.87
C ASP A 112 10.07 -5.00 4.76
N ARG A 113 9.98 -5.78 5.85
CA ARG A 113 10.32 -7.21 5.86
C ARG A 113 9.48 -8.00 4.87
N LEU A 114 8.15 -7.86 4.92
CA LEU A 114 7.26 -8.55 3.99
C LEU A 114 7.60 -8.23 2.54
N ARG A 115 7.79 -6.95 2.22
CA ARG A 115 8.13 -6.51 0.86
C ARG A 115 9.48 -7.04 0.41
N GLY A 116 10.49 -7.04 1.29
CA GLY A 116 11.79 -7.61 1.03
C GLY A 116 11.73 -9.10 0.70
N GLU A 117 10.97 -9.89 1.49
CA GLU A 117 10.80 -11.32 1.24
C GLU A 117 10.04 -11.60 -0.07
N ILE A 118 9.08 -10.76 -0.45
CA ILE A 118 8.37 -10.88 -1.74
C ILE A 118 9.32 -10.58 -2.91
N VAL A 119 10.17 -9.57 -2.81
CA VAL A 119 11.20 -9.28 -3.84
C VAL A 119 12.16 -10.46 -4.00
N ASN A 120 12.61 -11.05 -2.88
CA ASN A 120 13.46 -12.24 -2.89
C ASN A 120 12.74 -13.45 -3.53
N LEU A 121 11.42 -13.61 -3.29
CA LEU A 121 10.61 -14.66 -3.92
C LEU A 121 10.55 -14.48 -5.44
N VAL A 122 10.32 -13.26 -5.92
CA VAL A 122 10.32 -12.96 -7.36
C VAL A 122 11.69 -13.29 -7.98
N ALA A 123 12.79 -12.98 -7.27
CA ALA A 123 14.14 -13.31 -7.72
C ALA A 123 14.39 -14.83 -7.75
N ALA A 124 13.99 -15.57 -6.71
CA ALA A 124 14.11 -17.03 -6.65
C ALA A 124 13.34 -17.72 -7.80
N ILE A 125 12.12 -17.25 -8.10
CA ILE A 125 11.33 -17.79 -9.23
C ILE A 125 12.03 -17.55 -10.57
N LYS A 126 12.65 -16.38 -10.76
CA LYS A 126 13.44 -16.08 -11.97
C LYS A 126 14.66 -17.00 -12.09
N GLY A 127 15.24 -17.42 -10.97
CA GLY A 127 16.35 -18.37 -10.92
C GLY A 127 15.97 -19.80 -11.31
N GLY A 128 14.69 -20.17 -11.25
CA GLY A 128 14.17 -21.45 -11.75
C GLY A 128 14.38 -22.67 -10.84
N ASP A 129 15.04 -22.51 -9.69
CA ASP A 129 15.21 -23.60 -8.72
C ASP A 129 13.97 -23.73 -7.83
N GLU A 130 13.22 -24.81 -8.02
CA GLU A 130 11.99 -25.09 -7.27
C GLU A 130 12.23 -25.20 -5.75
N ALA A 131 13.35 -25.75 -5.32
CA ALA A 131 13.66 -25.88 -3.89
C ALA A 131 13.91 -24.50 -3.26
N ALA A 132 14.67 -23.63 -3.94
CA ALA A 132 14.86 -22.25 -3.51
C ALA A 132 13.55 -21.45 -3.49
N VAL A 133 12.67 -21.64 -4.49
CA VAL A 133 11.35 -21.02 -4.53
C VAL A 133 10.48 -21.45 -3.33
N LYS A 134 10.45 -22.75 -3.03
CA LYS A 134 9.69 -23.28 -1.87
C LYS A 134 10.24 -22.74 -0.54
N ALA A 135 11.54 -22.66 -0.39
CA ALA A 135 12.17 -22.06 0.80
C ALA A 135 11.79 -20.59 0.95
N GLN A 136 11.82 -19.83 -0.14
CA GLN A 136 11.47 -18.40 -0.12
C GLN A 136 9.97 -18.14 0.11
N ILE A 137 9.08 -19.02 -0.39
CA ILE A 137 7.66 -18.98 -0.01
C ILE A 137 7.51 -19.14 1.51
N GLY A 138 8.31 -20.02 2.14
CA GLY A 138 8.35 -20.16 3.60
C GLY A 138 8.80 -18.90 4.33
N ALA A 139 9.72 -18.12 3.76
CA ALA A 139 10.14 -16.84 4.34
C ALA A 139 9.03 -15.77 4.25
N VAL A 140 8.33 -15.69 3.13
CA VAL A 140 7.15 -14.82 2.99
C VAL A 140 6.04 -15.21 3.98
N ASP A 141 5.79 -16.53 4.16
CA ASP A 141 4.80 -17.04 5.13
C ASP A 141 5.11 -16.53 6.55
N LYS A 142 6.35 -16.67 7.00
CA LYS A 142 6.81 -16.16 8.30
C LYS A 142 6.68 -14.64 8.45
N ALA A 143 6.91 -13.89 7.37
CA ALA A 143 6.76 -12.44 7.39
C ALA A 143 5.28 -12.03 7.53
N CYS A 144 4.35 -12.75 6.86
CA CYS A 144 2.91 -12.56 7.03
C CYS A 144 2.47 -12.86 8.46
N ASP A 145 2.84 -14.04 8.97
CA ASP A 145 2.44 -14.51 10.30
C ASP A 145 2.98 -13.57 11.40
N GLY A 146 4.26 -13.21 11.37
CA GLY A 146 4.86 -12.34 12.38
C GLY A 146 4.30 -10.91 12.40
N CYS A 147 3.79 -10.40 11.26
CA CYS A 147 3.05 -9.15 11.23
C CYS A 147 1.66 -9.32 11.86
N HIS A 148 0.94 -10.38 11.50
CA HIS A 148 -0.42 -10.64 11.98
C HIS A 148 -0.46 -10.92 13.47
N GLU A 149 0.46 -11.71 14.02
CA GLU A 149 0.56 -12.00 15.45
C GLU A 149 0.61 -10.73 16.33
N ARG A 150 1.22 -9.65 15.82
CA ARG A 150 1.40 -8.41 16.58
C ARG A 150 0.34 -7.36 16.28
N PHE A 151 -0.12 -7.29 15.04
CA PHE A 151 -0.87 -6.14 14.51
C PHE A 151 -2.28 -6.48 14.03
N ALA A 152 -2.72 -7.75 14.13
CA ALA A 152 -4.04 -8.16 13.67
C ALA A 152 -4.69 -9.19 14.61
N ASP A 153 -5.99 -9.05 14.82
CA ASP A 153 -6.85 -10.08 15.43
C ASP A 153 -7.62 -10.79 14.30
N LEU A 154 -7.15 -11.96 13.92
CA LEU A 154 -7.69 -12.76 12.81
C LEU A 154 -8.53 -13.97 13.30
N GLN A 155 -9.11 -13.89 14.52
CA GLN A 155 -9.97 -14.95 15.07
C GLN A 155 -11.23 -15.17 14.27
#